data_8208e575fce5ac647f3da7ba34fedddd
#
_entry.id   8208e575fce5ac647f3da7ba34fedddd
#
_cell.length_a   1.000
_cell.length_b   1.000
_cell.length_c   1.000
_cell.angle_alpha   90.00
_cell.angle_beta   90.00
_cell.angle_gamma   90.00
#
_symmetry.space_group_name_H-M   'P 1'
#
loop_
_entity.id
_entity.type
_entity.pdbx_description
1 polymer ?
#
loop_
_entity_poly.entity_id
_entity_poly.type
_entity_poly.pdbx_seq_one_letter_code
_entity_poly.pdbx_strand_id
1 'polypeptide(L)'
;MTAPITIIGSGHAGITLARELRRLSPELPIRVLTRDDGHYYYKPDLSKAFAAGKDAEGLIKSTAEQLREQLKIELRCRTTVTRIEPAAHRIWVGDQALDYSKLVLATGATPIRLPLSGSAADAVLTVNDREDYARFRAALPDKARVLILGAGLIGCEFANDLAAHGHAVQVADLAGWPLPRLLPEAQGRALQTALSGLGVQWHLGTGLASLDREGGAITAQLANGQRVVVDVVLSAVGLRAATALASEAGLTTRLGVVVDDRLQTSAADVYALGDCVEIGGRLLPYILPIANAVKALAPTLLGTPTKARFPAMPVIVKTPACPTLVNPPPAVEGGWEVTGTAPDLEAVFKDASGRPVGFALTGKATAKRADYVPLMPAIHEPAA
;
A
#
# COMPACT_ATOMS: atom_id res chain seq x y z
N MET A 1 24.53 -9.81 27.34
CA MET A 1 23.37 -10.22 26.53
C MET A 1 23.66 -9.78 25.10
N THR A 2 23.43 -10.63 24.12
CA THR A 2 23.56 -10.26 22.70
C THR A 2 22.50 -9.21 22.34
N ALA A 3 22.89 -8.19 21.59
CA ALA A 3 21.96 -7.17 21.11
C ALA A 3 20.85 -7.81 20.26
N PRO A 4 19.60 -7.35 20.34
CA PRO A 4 18.47 -7.97 19.62
C PRO A 4 18.53 -7.71 18.11
N ILE A 5 17.83 -8.55 17.33
CA ILE A 5 17.39 -8.13 15.99
C ILE A 5 16.32 -7.06 16.18
N THR A 6 16.54 -5.88 15.60
CA THR A 6 15.65 -4.73 15.76
C THR A 6 14.90 -4.48 14.47
N ILE A 7 13.57 -4.35 14.56
CA ILE A 7 12.66 -4.06 13.43
C ILE A 7 12.04 -2.68 13.66
N ILE A 8 12.16 -1.78 12.70
CA ILE A 8 11.53 -0.46 12.73
C ILE A 8 10.24 -0.51 11.92
N GLY A 9 9.10 -0.51 12.62
CA GLY A 9 7.75 -0.61 12.07
C GLY A 9 7.02 -1.86 12.49
N SER A 10 5.81 -1.70 13.07
CA SER A 10 4.90 -2.78 13.51
C SER A 10 3.78 -3.07 12.51
N GLY A 11 3.87 -2.53 11.30
CA GLY A 11 2.93 -2.83 10.23
C GLY A 11 2.95 -4.30 9.80
N HIS A 12 2.19 -4.64 8.76
CA HIS A 12 2.07 -6.03 8.29
C HIS A 12 3.43 -6.68 8.02
N ALA A 13 4.37 -5.96 7.41
CA ALA A 13 5.69 -6.47 7.11
C ALA A 13 6.50 -6.79 8.38
N GLY A 14 6.60 -5.84 9.31
CA GLY A 14 7.39 -6.01 10.54
C GLY A 14 6.85 -7.11 11.44
N ILE A 15 5.53 -7.16 11.68
CA ILE A 15 4.92 -8.20 12.52
C ILE A 15 4.97 -9.58 11.87
N THR A 16 4.79 -9.67 10.54
CA THR A 16 4.93 -10.96 9.85
C THR A 16 6.37 -11.49 9.95
N LEU A 17 7.37 -10.61 9.82
CA LEU A 17 8.76 -10.97 10.02
C LEU A 17 9.03 -11.41 11.46
N ALA A 18 8.55 -10.67 12.45
CA ALA A 18 8.73 -11.03 13.88
C ALA A 18 8.11 -12.39 14.20
N ARG A 19 6.93 -12.71 13.65
CA ARG A 19 6.29 -14.02 13.77
C ARG A 19 7.15 -15.14 13.19
N GLU A 20 7.67 -14.92 11.98
CA GLU A 20 8.49 -15.93 11.31
C GLU A 20 9.83 -16.14 12.01
N LEU A 21 10.50 -15.08 12.48
CA LEU A 21 11.70 -15.17 13.28
C LEU A 21 11.45 -15.97 14.57
N ARG A 22 10.35 -15.70 15.28
CA ARG A 22 9.98 -16.42 16.49
C ARG A 22 9.69 -17.91 16.22
N ARG A 23 9.04 -18.19 15.09
CA ARG A 23 8.76 -19.58 14.66
C ARG A 23 10.04 -20.37 14.40
N LEU A 24 11.04 -19.72 13.77
CA LEU A 24 12.31 -20.34 13.42
C LEU A 24 13.29 -20.40 14.60
N SER A 25 13.22 -19.44 15.52
CA SER A 25 14.13 -19.32 16.66
C SER A 25 13.35 -18.86 17.92
N PRO A 26 12.90 -19.81 18.77
CA PRO A 26 12.03 -19.51 19.92
C PRO A 26 12.61 -18.57 20.96
N GLU A 27 13.93 -18.51 21.12
CA GLU A 27 14.60 -17.71 22.15
C GLU A 27 15.33 -16.47 21.59
N LEU A 28 15.18 -16.20 20.29
CA LEU A 28 15.84 -15.05 19.65
C LEU A 28 15.40 -13.72 20.30
N PRO A 29 16.32 -12.86 20.74
CA PRO A 29 15.96 -11.52 21.15
C PRO A 29 15.49 -10.67 19.97
N ILE A 30 14.22 -10.26 20.00
CA ILE A 30 13.60 -9.44 18.97
C ILE A 30 13.06 -8.17 19.60
N ARG A 31 13.40 -7.02 19.02
CA ARG A 31 12.85 -5.70 19.36
C ARG A 31 12.08 -5.15 18.18
N VAL A 32 10.87 -4.63 18.40
CA VAL A 32 10.09 -3.91 17.42
C VAL A 32 9.82 -2.51 17.94
N LEU A 33 10.12 -1.49 17.15
CA LEU A 33 9.88 -0.09 17.47
C LEU A 33 8.87 0.49 16.49
N THR A 34 7.88 1.17 17.02
CA THR A 34 6.84 1.76 16.19
C THR A 34 6.37 3.11 16.71
N ARG A 35 6.13 4.06 15.79
CA ARG A 35 5.59 5.38 16.12
C ARG A 35 4.10 5.37 16.48
N ASP A 36 3.39 4.32 16.07
CA ASP A 36 1.96 4.12 16.35
C ASP A 36 1.71 3.36 17.67
N ASP A 37 0.48 2.92 17.91
CA ASP A 37 0.07 2.21 19.13
C ASP A 37 0.51 0.73 19.19
N GLY A 38 1.07 0.22 18.10
CA GLY A 38 1.58 -1.14 18.00
C GLY A 38 0.51 -2.22 17.84
N HIS A 39 -0.76 -1.86 17.70
CA HIS A 39 -1.82 -2.83 17.41
C HIS A 39 -1.69 -3.36 15.98
N TYR A 40 -1.82 -4.67 15.83
CA TYR A 40 -1.79 -5.29 14.52
C TYR A 40 -3.18 -5.34 13.89
N TYR A 41 -3.27 -4.84 12.68
CA TYR A 41 -4.42 -4.95 11.80
C TYR A 41 -3.98 -5.24 10.37
N TYR A 42 -4.89 -5.72 9.54
CA TYR A 42 -4.60 -5.99 8.14
C TYR A 42 -4.90 -4.74 7.31
N LYS A 43 -3.88 -3.97 6.96
CA LYS A 43 -3.99 -2.66 6.30
C LYS A 43 -4.94 -2.65 5.09
N PRO A 44 -4.97 -3.68 4.21
CA PRO A 44 -5.94 -3.73 3.12
C PRO A 44 -7.42 -3.77 3.54
N ASP A 45 -7.72 -4.02 4.82
CA ASP A 45 -9.10 -3.99 5.30
C ASP A 45 -9.65 -2.56 5.48
N LEU A 46 -8.77 -1.53 5.52
CA LEU A 46 -9.18 -0.12 5.67
C LEU A 46 -10.15 0.35 4.58
N SER A 47 -9.92 -0.04 3.33
CA SER A 47 -10.73 0.40 2.18
C SER A 47 -12.03 -0.38 1.97
N LYS A 48 -12.34 -1.35 2.85
CA LYS A 48 -13.59 -2.12 2.84
C LYS A 48 -14.23 -2.24 4.23
N ALA A 49 -13.83 -1.37 5.13
CA ALA A 49 -14.23 -1.47 6.54
C ALA A 49 -15.68 -1.09 6.75
N PHE A 50 -16.29 -0.26 5.90
CA PHE A 50 -17.72 0.02 5.90
C PHE A 50 -18.53 -1.23 5.60
N ALA A 51 -18.22 -1.97 4.52
CA ALA A 51 -18.85 -3.24 4.17
C ALA A 51 -18.75 -4.27 5.29
N ALA A 52 -17.66 -4.26 6.05
CA ALA A 52 -17.46 -5.14 7.19
C ALA A 52 -18.14 -4.66 8.47
N GLY A 53 -18.82 -3.50 8.48
CA GLY A 53 -19.42 -2.88 9.66
C GLY A 53 -18.39 -2.51 10.74
N LYS A 54 -17.12 -2.28 10.37
CA LYS A 54 -16.02 -2.07 11.30
C LYS A 54 -15.64 -0.61 11.42
N ASP A 55 -15.50 -0.15 12.64
CA ASP A 55 -14.76 1.06 12.98
C ASP A 55 -13.24 0.76 13.11
N ALA A 56 -12.48 1.75 13.54
CA ALA A 56 -11.04 1.61 13.69
C ALA A 56 -10.64 0.57 14.76
N GLU A 57 -11.41 0.44 15.83
CA GLU A 57 -11.18 -0.54 16.89
C GLU A 57 -11.53 -1.97 16.42
N GLY A 58 -12.62 -2.13 15.70
CA GLY A 58 -13.04 -3.41 15.11
C GLY A 58 -12.11 -3.97 14.06
N LEU A 59 -11.14 -3.17 13.57
CA LEU A 59 -10.10 -3.61 12.64
C LEU A 59 -8.91 -4.28 13.33
N ILE A 60 -8.74 -4.10 14.66
CA ILE A 60 -7.63 -4.70 15.42
C ILE A 60 -7.77 -6.23 15.42
N LYS A 61 -6.70 -6.90 15.03
CA LYS A 61 -6.60 -8.37 15.05
C LYS A 61 -5.77 -8.89 16.22
N SER A 62 -4.84 -8.08 16.71
CA SER A 62 -4.07 -8.36 17.92
C SER A 62 -3.65 -7.05 18.56
N THR A 63 -3.84 -6.93 19.87
CA THR A 63 -3.34 -5.77 20.60
C THR A 63 -1.81 -5.82 20.76
N ALA A 64 -1.19 -4.70 21.11
CA ALA A 64 0.24 -4.65 21.39
C ALA A 64 0.64 -5.60 22.53
N GLU A 65 -0.19 -5.74 23.57
CA GLU A 65 0.00 -6.67 24.69
C GLU A 65 -0.03 -8.11 24.20
N GLN A 66 -1.03 -8.49 23.42
CA GLN A 66 -1.12 -9.83 22.84
C GLN A 66 0.09 -10.16 21.98
N LEU A 67 0.60 -9.19 21.19
CA LEU A 67 1.81 -9.39 20.40
C LEU A 67 3.06 -9.59 21.27
N ARG A 68 3.23 -8.81 22.36
CA ARG A 68 4.34 -8.98 23.31
C ARG A 68 4.34 -10.38 23.94
N GLU A 69 3.17 -10.82 24.40
CA GLU A 69 3.00 -12.13 25.04
C GLU A 69 3.20 -13.28 24.06
N GLN A 70 2.50 -13.26 22.94
CA GLN A 70 2.52 -14.36 21.95
C GLN A 70 3.88 -14.52 21.27
N LEU A 71 4.53 -13.38 20.97
CA LEU A 71 5.80 -13.39 20.25
C LEU A 71 7.01 -13.26 21.17
N LYS A 72 6.82 -13.02 22.48
CA LYS A 72 7.89 -12.77 23.43
C LYS A 72 8.90 -11.74 22.91
N ILE A 73 8.40 -10.60 22.42
CA ILE A 73 9.20 -9.51 21.83
C ILE A 73 9.20 -8.27 22.70
N GLU A 74 10.27 -7.49 22.62
CA GLU A 74 10.28 -6.12 23.10
C GLU A 74 9.57 -5.23 22.08
N LEU A 75 8.27 -4.95 22.27
CA LEU A 75 7.51 -4.03 21.42
C LEU A 75 7.37 -2.68 22.11
N ARG A 76 8.05 -1.64 21.58
CA ARG A 76 7.94 -0.26 22.03
C ARG A 76 7.02 0.53 21.09
N CYS A 77 5.84 0.83 21.60
CA CYS A 77 4.85 1.68 20.92
C CYS A 77 5.14 3.16 21.14
N ARG A 78 4.57 4.04 20.32
CA ARG A 78 4.75 5.50 20.39
C ARG A 78 6.24 5.91 20.44
N THR A 79 7.07 5.13 19.74
CA THR A 79 8.52 5.25 19.75
C THR A 79 9.03 5.51 18.34
N THR A 80 9.53 6.72 18.10
CA THR A 80 10.08 7.12 16.81
C THR A 80 11.59 7.01 16.82
N VAL A 81 12.14 6.20 15.93
CA VAL A 81 13.58 6.18 15.65
C VAL A 81 13.93 7.41 14.84
N THR A 82 14.85 8.22 15.35
CA THR A 82 15.23 9.51 14.76
C THR A 82 16.53 9.46 13.98
N ARG A 83 17.40 8.48 14.26
CA ARG A 83 18.71 8.34 13.61
C ARG A 83 19.17 6.90 13.61
N ILE A 84 19.91 6.50 12.58
CA ILE A 84 20.59 5.21 12.47
C ILE A 84 22.07 5.49 12.24
N GLU A 85 22.92 4.77 12.97
CA GLU A 85 24.38 4.75 12.80
C GLU A 85 24.79 3.32 12.40
N PRO A 86 24.77 2.98 11.10
CA PRO A 86 25.00 1.61 10.66
C PRO A 86 26.34 1.04 11.08
N ALA A 87 27.41 1.82 10.96
CA ALA A 87 28.77 1.38 11.33
C ALA A 87 28.94 1.10 12.84
N ALA A 88 28.13 1.74 13.68
CA ALA A 88 28.13 1.54 15.14
C ALA A 88 27.10 0.50 15.59
N HIS A 89 26.31 -0.11 14.69
CA HIS A 89 25.18 -0.98 14.99
C HIS A 89 24.21 -0.35 16.02
N ARG A 90 23.86 0.92 15.81
CA ARG A 90 23.10 1.73 16.77
C ARG A 90 21.97 2.50 16.10
N ILE A 91 20.86 2.59 16.83
CA ILE A 91 19.74 3.48 16.51
C ILE A 91 19.49 4.45 17.66
N TRP A 92 18.80 5.54 17.39
CA TRP A 92 18.49 6.58 18.38
C TRP A 92 16.98 6.79 18.47
N VAL A 93 16.51 6.93 19.72
CA VAL A 93 15.13 7.31 20.05
C VAL A 93 15.25 8.55 20.93
N GLY A 94 15.05 9.74 20.37
CA GLY A 94 15.47 10.97 21.00
C GLY A 94 16.98 10.93 21.31
N ASP A 95 17.33 11.11 22.58
CA ASP A 95 18.73 11.06 23.05
C ASP A 95 19.17 9.65 23.52
N GLN A 96 18.27 8.67 23.49
CA GLN A 96 18.58 7.30 23.91
C GLN A 96 19.16 6.50 22.74
N ALA A 97 20.38 6.02 22.91
CA ALA A 97 21.01 5.07 22.01
C ALA A 97 20.59 3.62 22.31
N LEU A 98 20.30 2.84 21.28
CA LEU A 98 19.93 1.43 21.38
C LEU A 98 20.78 0.62 20.40
N ASP A 99 21.51 -0.35 20.89
CA ASP A 99 22.30 -1.24 20.05
C ASP A 99 21.43 -2.34 19.43
N TYR A 100 21.83 -2.84 18.24
CA TYR A 100 21.21 -3.95 17.54
C TYR A 100 22.25 -4.93 17.00
N SER A 101 21.89 -6.19 16.85
CA SER A 101 22.72 -7.18 16.14
C SER A 101 22.50 -7.09 14.64
N LYS A 102 21.24 -6.99 14.22
CA LYS A 102 20.80 -6.72 12.85
C LYS A 102 19.60 -5.78 12.87
N LEU A 103 19.50 -4.92 11.88
CA LEU A 103 18.43 -3.92 11.77
C LEU A 103 17.57 -4.21 10.55
N VAL A 104 16.25 -4.09 10.70
CA VAL A 104 15.30 -4.24 9.60
C VAL A 104 14.42 -3.01 9.51
N LEU A 105 14.44 -2.34 8.37
CA LEU A 105 13.55 -1.23 8.06
C LEU A 105 12.24 -1.78 7.46
N ALA A 106 11.14 -1.64 8.21
CA ALA A 106 9.78 -1.97 7.80
C ALA A 106 8.89 -0.73 7.87
N THR A 107 9.44 0.42 7.42
CA THR A 107 8.89 1.77 7.59
C THR A 107 7.68 2.06 6.70
N GLY A 108 7.39 1.18 5.71
CA GLY A 108 6.22 1.28 4.87
C GLY A 108 6.27 2.45 3.89
N ALA A 109 5.11 3.08 3.66
CA ALA A 109 4.97 4.21 2.76
C ALA A 109 4.10 5.30 3.39
N THR A 110 4.22 6.53 2.89
CA THR A 110 3.47 7.71 3.34
C THR A 110 2.59 8.25 2.20
N PRO A 111 1.42 8.83 2.52
CA PRO A 111 0.58 9.47 1.51
C PRO A 111 1.28 10.64 0.82
N ILE A 112 1.09 10.73 -0.49
CA ILE A 112 1.49 11.91 -1.26
C ILE A 112 0.57 13.06 -0.86
N ARG A 113 1.16 14.18 -0.46
CA ARG A 113 0.43 15.40 -0.17
C ARG A 113 0.41 16.30 -1.40
N LEU A 114 -0.81 16.69 -1.82
CA LEU A 114 -0.98 17.64 -2.91
C LEU A 114 -0.73 19.07 -2.40
N PRO A 115 -0.07 19.92 -3.16
CA PRO A 115 0.03 21.34 -2.86
C PRO A 115 -1.28 22.03 -3.23
N LEU A 116 -2.23 22.03 -2.30
CA LEU A 116 -3.57 22.59 -2.52
C LEU A 116 -3.67 24.02 -2.03
N SER A 117 -4.49 24.81 -2.70
CA SER A 117 -4.85 26.17 -2.32
C SER A 117 -6.29 26.26 -1.80
N GLY A 118 -6.63 27.39 -1.17
CA GLY A 118 -7.94 27.67 -0.61
C GLY A 118 -8.05 27.46 0.89
N SER A 119 -9.10 27.98 1.48
CA SER A 119 -9.33 28.02 2.93
C SER A 119 -9.64 26.67 3.58
N ALA A 120 -9.84 25.59 2.76
CA ALA A 120 -10.06 24.22 3.21
C ALA A 120 -8.96 23.25 2.74
N ALA A 121 -7.80 23.76 2.29
CA ALA A 121 -6.69 22.91 1.84
C ALA A 121 -6.17 21.94 2.93
N ASP A 122 -6.29 22.34 4.20
CA ASP A 122 -5.93 21.57 5.39
C ASP A 122 -6.96 20.49 5.77
N ALA A 123 -8.19 20.56 5.20
CA ALA A 123 -9.28 19.63 5.50
C ALA A 123 -9.20 18.31 4.71
N VAL A 124 -8.21 18.18 3.83
CA VAL A 124 -8.03 16.95 3.04
C VAL A 124 -7.51 15.82 3.92
N LEU A 125 -8.29 14.77 3.98
CA LEU A 125 -7.94 13.56 4.74
C LEU A 125 -7.21 12.55 3.86
N THR A 126 -6.37 11.74 4.48
CA THR A 126 -5.75 10.54 3.90
C THR A 126 -6.08 9.36 4.79
N VAL A 127 -6.10 8.15 4.24
CA VAL A 127 -6.25 6.92 5.04
C VAL A 127 -5.12 5.97 4.67
N ASN A 128 -4.08 5.98 5.50
CA ASN A 128 -2.91 5.12 5.34
C ASN A 128 -2.69 4.19 6.54
N ASP A 129 -3.29 4.50 7.66
CA ASP A 129 -3.26 3.69 8.87
C ASP A 129 -4.62 3.71 9.59
N ARG A 130 -4.69 3.00 10.72
CA ARG A 130 -5.91 2.85 11.52
C ARG A 130 -6.36 4.17 12.16
N GLU A 131 -5.41 5.01 12.58
CA GLU A 131 -5.72 6.32 13.17
C GLU A 131 -6.22 7.30 12.11
N ASP A 132 -5.64 7.26 10.92
CA ASP A 132 -6.17 7.99 9.75
C ASP A 132 -7.62 7.57 9.46
N TYR A 133 -7.89 6.26 9.47
CA TYR A 133 -9.23 5.74 9.26
C TYR A 133 -10.21 6.19 10.36
N ALA A 134 -9.77 6.22 11.63
CA ALA A 134 -10.59 6.74 12.72
C ALA A 134 -10.97 8.21 12.49
N ARG A 135 -10.00 9.04 12.09
CA ARG A 135 -10.25 10.46 11.74
C ARG A 135 -11.21 10.61 10.55
N PHE A 136 -10.99 9.81 9.53
CA PHE A 136 -11.86 9.79 8.36
C PHE A 136 -13.30 9.39 8.72
N ARG A 137 -13.48 8.33 9.51
CA ARG A 137 -14.80 7.88 9.99
C ARG A 137 -15.51 8.95 10.84
N ALA A 138 -14.78 9.61 11.73
CA ALA A 138 -15.32 10.67 12.58
C ALA A 138 -15.73 11.93 11.79
N ALA A 139 -15.10 12.17 10.65
CA ALA A 139 -15.42 13.28 9.76
C ALA A 139 -16.63 13.02 8.84
N LEU A 140 -17.09 11.77 8.72
CA LEU A 140 -18.20 11.40 7.83
C LEU A 140 -19.55 11.56 8.54
N PRO A 141 -20.40 12.54 8.17
CA PRO A 141 -21.79 12.56 8.55
C PRO A 141 -22.56 11.39 7.93
N ASP A 142 -23.77 11.14 8.40
CA ASP A 142 -24.63 10.19 7.73
C ASP A 142 -24.96 10.65 6.31
N LYS A 143 -24.87 9.71 5.34
CA LYS A 143 -25.06 9.99 3.90
C LYS A 143 -24.20 11.16 3.37
N ALA A 144 -22.94 11.21 3.82
CA ALA A 144 -21.98 12.25 3.44
C ALA A 144 -21.81 12.36 1.92
N ARG A 145 -21.56 13.59 1.45
CA ARG A 145 -21.01 13.85 0.10
C ARG A 145 -19.49 13.79 0.21
N VAL A 146 -18.89 12.84 -0.48
CA VAL A 146 -17.44 12.59 -0.41
C VAL A 146 -16.79 12.83 -1.77
N LEU A 147 -15.77 13.69 -1.81
CA LEU A 147 -14.88 13.79 -2.96
C LEU A 147 -13.63 12.94 -2.70
N ILE A 148 -13.38 11.99 -3.59
CA ILE A 148 -12.14 11.20 -3.59
C ILE A 148 -11.22 11.78 -4.67
N LEU A 149 -10.01 12.17 -4.29
CA LEU A 149 -8.96 12.59 -5.20
C LEU A 149 -8.10 11.37 -5.53
N GLY A 150 -8.11 10.97 -6.81
CA GLY A 150 -7.40 9.82 -7.33
C GLY A 150 -8.30 8.60 -7.60
N ALA A 151 -8.34 8.18 -8.86
CA ALA A 151 -9.02 6.97 -9.34
C ALA A 151 -8.06 5.76 -9.40
N GLY A 152 -7.05 5.74 -8.52
CA GLY A 152 -6.15 4.60 -8.33
C GLY A 152 -6.81 3.47 -7.54
N LEU A 153 -6.03 2.43 -7.20
CA LEU A 153 -6.51 1.22 -6.50
C LEU A 153 -7.29 1.56 -5.23
N ILE A 154 -6.71 2.35 -4.34
CA ILE A 154 -7.33 2.71 -3.05
C ILE A 154 -8.55 3.62 -3.26
N GLY A 155 -8.46 4.58 -4.20
CA GLY A 155 -9.59 5.47 -4.49
C GLY A 155 -10.81 4.72 -5.02
N CYS A 156 -10.64 3.76 -5.94
CA CYS A 156 -11.73 2.93 -6.45
C CYS A 156 -12.31 2.00 -5.39
N GLU A 157 -11.48 1.44 -4.50
CA GLU A 157 -11.95 0.61 -3.39
C GLU A 157 -12.80 1.41 -2.39
N PHE A 158 -12.35 2.60 -1.96
CA PHE A 158 -13.15 3.49 -1.13
C PHE A 158 -14.42 3.97 -1.85
N ALA A 159 -14.34 4.29 -3.15
CA ALA A 159 -15.51 4.69 -3.91
C ALA A 159 -16.57 3.59 -3.93
N ASN A 160 -16.17 2.33 -4.16
CA ASN A 160 -17.08 1.19 -4.10
C ASN A 160 -17.67 1.01 -2.69
N ASP A 161 -16.83 1.05 -1.66
CA ASP A 161 -17.27 0.79 -0.28
C ASP A 161 -18.22 1.86 0.22
N LEU A 162 -17.88 3.13 0.05
CA LEU A 162 -18.70 4.27 0.48
C LEU A 162 -20.03 4.36 -0.27
N ALA A 163 -20.01 4.23 -1.62
CA ALA A 163 -21.22 4.33 -2.42
C ALA A 163 -22.20 3.18 -2.11
N ALA A 164 -21.68 1.96 -1.95
CA ALA A 164 -22.50 0.80 -1.55
C ALA A 164 -23.16 0.98 -0.15
N HIS A 165 -22.66 1.90 0.68
CA HIS A 165 -23.18 2.19 2.02
C HIS A 165 -23.91 3.54 2.10
N GLY A 166 -24.35 4.07 0.96
CA GLY A 166 -25.29 5.20 0.89
C GLY A 166 -24.66 6.58 0.95
N HIS A 167 -23.33 6.69 0.87
CA HIS A 167 -22.67 7.98 0.69
C HIS A 167 -22.72 8.44 -0.78
N ALA A 168 -22.86 9.75 -0.99
CA ALA A 168 -22.78 10.35 -2.33
C ALA A 168 -21.31 10.56 -2.70
N VAL A 169 -20.77 9.70 -3.56
CA VAL A 169 -19.34 9.67 -3.89
C VAL A 169 -19.06 10.30 -5.24
N GLN A 170 -18.07 11.19 -5.27
CA GLN A 170 -17.50 11.77 -6.47
C GLN A 170 -16.00 11.46 -6.51
N VAL A 171 -15.46 11.14 -7.68
CA VAL A 171 -14.04 10.81 -7.87
C VAL A 171 -13.44 11.73 -8.91
N ALA A 172 -12.36 12.42 -8.58
CA ALA A 172 -11.61 13.26 -9.52
C ALA A 172 -10.21 12.66 -9.76
N ASP A 173 -9.81 12.59 -11.04
CA ASP A 173 -8.48 12.11 -11.44
C ASP A 173 -8.03 12.77 -12.74
N LEU A 174 -6.71 12.97 -12.87
CA LEU A 174 -6.08 13.48 -14.09
C LEU A 174 -6.19 12.51 -15.28
N ALA A 175 -6.32 11.22 -15.00
CA ALA A 175 -6.46 10.19 -16.03
C ALA A 175 -7.87 10.15 -16.63
N GLY A 176 -7.98 9.60 -17.83
CA GLY A 176 -9.24 9.47 -18.55
C GLY A 176 -10.12 8.29 -18.13
N TRP A 177 -9.60 7.34 -17.38
CA TRP A 177 -10.33 6.17 -16.85
C TRP A 177 -9.73 5.70 -15.52
N PRO A 178 -10.49 4.92 -14.70
CA PRO A 178 -9.99 4.38 -13.43
C PRO A 178 -8.86 3.36 -13.61
N LEU A 179 -7.91 3.35 -12.67
CA LEU A 179 -6.77 2.41 -12.61
C LEU A 179 -5.86 2.42 -13.85
N PRO A 180 -5.50 3.58 -14.43
CA PRO A 180 -4.81 3.65 -15.73
C PRO A 180 -3.40 3.04 -15.71
N ARG A 181 -2.79 2.93 -14.52
CA ARG A 181 -1.48 2.28 -14.33
C ARG A 181 -1.56 0.75 -14.24
N LEU A 182 -2.77 0.21 -14.10
CA LEU A 182 -2.99 -1.22 -13.90
C LEU A 182 -3.83 -1.82 -15.02
N LEU A 183 -4.82 -1.09 -15.53
CA LEU A 183 -5.82 -1.57 -16.47
C LEU A 183 -5.74 -0.85 -17.81
N PRO A 184 -5.90 -1.55 -18.94
CA PRO A 184 -6.20 -0.90 -20.18
C PRO A 184 -7.57 -0.22 -20.13
N GLU A 185 -7.83 0.68 -21.08
CA GLU A 185 -9.02 1.54 -21.05
C GLU A 185 -10.34 0.75 -20.97
N ALA A 186 -10.47 -0.34 -21.71
CA ALA A 186 -11.70 -1.13 -21.75
C ALA A 186 -12.10 -1.65 -20.36
N GLN A 187 -11.16 -2.23 -19.61
CA GLN A 187 -11.38 -2.69 -18.25
C GLN A 187 -11.61 -1.53 -17.28
N GLY A 188 -10.85 -0.44 -17.43
CA GLY A 188 -11.06 0.78 -16.64
C GLY A 188 -12.48 1.34 -16.85
N ARG A 189 -12.98 1.38 -18.09
CA ARG A 189 -14.36 1.80 -18.41
C ARG A 189 -15.41 0.83 -17.87
N ALA A 190 -15.16 -0.47 -17.88
CA ALA A 190 -16.05 -1.46 -17.27
C ALA A 190 -16.18 -1.23 -15.76
N LEU A 191 -15.08 -0.99 -15.07
CA LEU A 191 -15.06 -0.62 -13.65
C LEU A 191 -15.80 0.71 -13.42
N GLN A 192 -15.53 1.73 -14.23
CA GLN A 192 -16.22 3.02 -14.18
C GLN A 192 -17.74 2.85 -14.27
N THR A 193 -18.22 2.09 -15.25
CA THR A 193 -19.66 1.83 -15.46
C THR A 193 -20.27 1.12 -14.27
N ALA A 194 -19.60 0.10 -13.71
CA ALA A 194 -20.11 -0.64 -12.57
C ALA A 194 -20.20 0.24 -11.30
N LEU A 195 -19.21 1.07 -11.03
CA LEU A 195 -19.25 2.00 -9.89
C LEU A 195 -20.25 3.13 -10.12
N SER A 196 -20.45 3.59 -11.37
CA SER A 196 -21.53 4.53 -11.70
C SER A 196 -22.91 3.93 -11.42
N GLY A 197 -23.08 2.62 -11.58
CA GLY A 197 -24.28 1.89 -11.18
C GLY A 197 -24.56 1.93 -9.67
N LEU A 198 -23.55 2.17 -8.84
CA LEU A 198 -23.68 2.45 -7.39
C LEU A 198 -23.91 3.95 -7.09
N GLY A 199 -23.97 4.81 -8.10
CA GLY A 199 -24.15 6.26 -7.93
C GLY A 199 -22.82 7.05 -7.87
N VAL A 200 -21.66 6.45 -8.10
CA VAL A 200 -20.40 7.17 -8.17
C VAL A 200 -20.36 8.10 -9.37
N GLN A 201 -20.07 9.38 -9.13
CA GLN A 201 -19.88 10.38 -10.17
C GLN A 201 -18.37 10.58 -10.46
N TRP A 202 -18.02 10.80 -11.72
CA TRP A 202 -16.65 10.86 -12.17
C TRP A 202 -16.30 12.21 -12.77
N HIS A 203 -15.17 12.76 -12.36
CA HIS A 203 -14.52 13.94 -12.90
C HIS A 203 -13.11 13.51 -13.38
N LEU A 204 -13.07 12.88 -14.54
CA LEU A 204 -11.84 12.34 -15.13
C LEU A 204 -11.24 13.33 -16.13
N GLY A 205 -9.91 13.27 -16.33
CA GLY A 205 -9.17 14.20 -17.16
C GLY A 205 -9.02 15.58 -16.53
N THR A 206 -9.28 15.70 -15.23
CA THR A 206 -9.16 16.98 -14.49
C THR A 206 -8.61 16.79 -13.10
N GLY A 207 -7.89 17.78 -12.60
CA GLY A 207 -7.38 17.85 -11.24
C GLY A 207 -8.18 18.81 -10.36
N LEU A 208 -7.79 18.87 -9.09
CA LEU A 208 -8.28 19.83 -8.13
C LEU A 208 -7.47 21.13 -8.23
N ALA A 209 -8.12 22.28 -8.31
CA ALA A 209 -7.48 23.60 -8.33
C ALA A 209 -7.44 24.22 -6.92
N SER A 210 -8.59 24.26 -6.22
CA SER A 210 -8.67 24.79 -4.85
C SER A 210 -9.77 24.09 -4.04
N LEU A 211 -9.70 24.29 -2.72
CA LEU A 211 -10.72 23.88 -1.77
C LEU A 211 -11.04 25.05 -0.85
N ASP A 212 -12.30 25.45 -0.77
CA ASP A 212 -12.75 26.54 0.06
C ASP A 212 -13.88 26.13 1.01
N ARG A 213 -13.94 26.76 2.20
CA ARG A 213 -15.03 26.56 3.15
C ARG A 213 -16.16 27.54 2.83
N GLU A 214 -17.33 27.00 2.56
CA GLU A 214 -18.54 27.79 2.30
C GLU A 214 -19.71 27.21 3.05
N GLY A 215 -20.31 28.00 3.99
CA GLY A 215 -21.53 27.61 4.69
C GLY A 215 -21.48 26.27 5.45
N GLY A 216 -20.30 25.89 5.97
CA GLY A 216 -20.10 24.63 6.70
C GLY A 216 -19.76 23.42 5.81
N ALA A 217 -19.82 23.57 4.48
CA ALA A 217 -19.38 22.58 3.51
C ALA A 217 -18.02 22.96 2.89
N ILE A 218 -17.46 22.03 2.12
CA ILE A 218 -16.25 22.25 1.31
C ILE A 218 -16.66 22.39 -0.15
N THR A 219 -16.28 23.48 -0.77
CA THR A 219 -16.41 23.68 -2.22
C THR A 219 -15.07 23.38 -2.88
N ALA A 220 -15.05 22.35 -3.71
CA ALA A 220 -13.91 21.98 -4.54
C ALA A 220 -14.04 22.62 -5.92
N GLN A 221 -13.05 23.41 -6.30
CA GLN A 221 -12.90 23.95 -7.64
C GLN A 221 -12.02 23.00 -8.45
N LEU A 222 -12.56 22.38 -9.49
CA LEU A 222 -11.78 21.55 -10.40
C LEU A 222 -11.09 22.40 -11.47
N ALA A 223 -9.99 21.91 -12.02
CA ALA A 223 -9.19 22.63 -13.01
C ALA A 223 -9.94 22.91 -14.33
N ASN A 224 -10.98 22.13 -14.62
CA ASN A 224 -11.87 22.34 -15.77
C ASN A 224 -12.99 23.38 -15.54
N GLY A 225 -12.98 24.07 -14.39
CA GLY A 225 -13.95 25.09 -14.02
C GLY A 225 -15.19 24.56 -13.28
N GLN A 226 -15.38 23.26 -13.14
CA GLN A 226 -16.51 22.70 -12.38
C GLN A 226 -16.33 22.94 -10.88
N ARG A 227 -17.45 23.18 -10.19
CA ARG A 227 -17.52 23.31 -8.72
C ARG A 227 -18.28 22.11 -8.15
N VAL A 228 -17.71 21.53 -7.11
CA VAL A 228 -18.26 20.35 -6.41
C VAL A 228 -18.37 20.67 -4.93
N VAL A 229 -19.59 20.57 -4.38
CA VAL A 229 -19.84 20.83 -2.96
C VAL A 229 -19.90 19.51 -2.20
N VAL A 230 -19.05 19.34 -1.20
CA VAL A 230 -18.89 18.11 -0.44
C VAL A 230 -18.73 18.36 1.06
N ASP A 231 -18.88 17.31 1.84
CA ASP A 231 -18.70 17.34 3.29
C ASP A 231 -17.29 16.90 3.68
N VAL A 232 -16.72 15.96 2.92
CA VAL A 232 -15.40 15.37 3.18
C VAL A 232 -14.61 15.20 1.88
N VAL A 233 -13.31 15.47 1.94
CA VAL A 233 -12.36 15.21 0.84
C VAL A 233 -11.35 14.16 1.30
N LEU A 234 -11.27 13.05 0.56
CA LEU A 234 -10.32 11.96 0.77
C LEU A 234 -9.27 11.97 -0.35
N SER A 235 -8.01 12.14 0.00
CA SER A 235 -6.90 12.01 -0.96
C SER A 235 -6.41 10.57 -1.04
N ALA A 236 -6.50 9.98 -2.23
CA ALA A 236 -6.03 8.65 -2.60
C ALA A 236 -5.09 8.69 -3.83
N VAL A 237 -4.32 9.77 -3.97
CA VAL A 237 -3.43 10.05 -5.13
C VAL A 237 -2.15 9.22 -5.14
N GLY A 238 -1.99 8.32 -4.19
CA GLY A 238 -0.88 7.39 -4.09
C GLY A 238 -0.01 7.56 -2.85
N LEU A 239 0.97 6.69 -2.76
CA LEU A 239 1.91 6.59 -1.66
C LEU A 239 3.33 6.74 -2.19
N ARG A 240 4.22 7.23 -1.32
CA ARG A 240 5.67 7.27 -1.54
C ARG A 240 6.35 6.41 -0.48
N ALA A 241 7.31 5.60 -0.88
CA ALA A 241 8.11 4.81 0.05
C ALA A 241 8.72 5.70 1.15
N ALA A 242 8.66 5.25 2.41
CA ALA A 242 9.20 6.00 3.55
C ALA A 242 10.71 5.78 3.65
N THR A 243 11.49 6.61 2.95
CA THR A 243 12.95 6.47 2.79
C THR A 243 13.76 7.44 3.65
N ALA A 244 13.15 8.46 4.27
CA ALA A 244 13.86 9.55 4.95
C ALA A 244 14.91 9.04 5.96
N LEU A 245 14.49 8.17 6.88
CA LEU A 245 15.39 7.60 7.91
C LEU A 245 16.57 6.82 7.30
N ALA A 246 16.34 6.10 6.21
CA ALA A 246 17.38 5.38 5.48
C ALA A 246 18.34 6.34 4.77
N SER A 247 17.81 7.35 4.10
CA SER A 247 18.59 8.37 3.38
C SER A 247 19.47 9.18 4.33
N GLU A 248 18.93 9.60 5.49
CA GLU A 248 19.67 10.33 6.53
C GLU A 248 20.78 9.48 7.15
N ALA A 249 20.61 8.15 7.16
CA ALA A 249 21.65 7.20 7.59
C ALA A 249 22.70 6.89 6.51
N GLY A 250 22.65 7.54 5.34
CA GLY A 250 23.56 7.31 4.22
C GLY A 250 23.31 6.01 3.45
N LEU A 251 22.15 5.35 3.64
CA LEU A 251 21.77 4.18 2.86
C LEU A 251 21.34 4.58 1.45
N THR A 252 21.60 3.72 0.48
CA THR A 252 21.20 3.99 -0.91
C THR A 252 19.67 3.98 -1.03
N THR A 253 19.11 5.10 -1.51
CA THR A 253 17.68 5.26 -1.78
C THR A 253 17.45 5.82 -3.18
N ARG A 254 16.38 5.38 -3.85
CA ARG A 254 15.89 5.91 -5.14
C ARG A 254 14.37 6.01 -5.10
N LEU A 255 13.65 5.08 -5.74
CA LEU A 255 12.19 4.95 -5.57
C LEU A 255 11.83 4.49 -4.15
N GLY A 256 12.69 3.67 -3.55
CA GLY A 256 12.61 3.12 -2.20
C GLY A 256 14.00 2.98 -1.59
N VAL A 257 14.08 2.28 -0.46
CA VAL A 257 15.35 1.80 0.11
C VAL A 257 15.86 0.67 -0.77
N VAL A 258 17.00 0.89 -1.43
CA VAL A 258 17.57 -0.09 -2.36
C VAL A 258 18.13 -1.28 -1.60
N VAL A 259 17.73 -2.48 -2.00
CA VAL A 259 18.22 -3.73 -1.42
C VAL A 259 18.73 -4.69 -2.50
N ASP A 260 19.60 -5.61 -2.07
CA ASP A 260 20.03 -6.75 -2.87
C ASP A 260 19.00 -7.91 -2.85
N ASP A 261 19.33 -9.02 -3.50
CA ASP A 261 18.49 -10.22 -3.54
C ASP A 261 18.25 -10.86 -2.14
N ARG A 262 19.04 -10.51 -1.12
CA ARG A 262 18.86 -10.96 0.27
C ARG A 262 18.15 -9.95 1.15
N LEU A 263 17.62 -8.90 0.52
CA LEU A 263 16.96 -7.78 1.19
C LEU A 263 17.92 -6.95 2.07
N GLN A 264 19.24 -7.05 1.84
CA GLN A 264 20.23 -6.24 2.53
C GLN A 264 20.39 -4.89 1.82
N THR A 265 20.49 -3.82 2.60
CA THR A 265 20.73 -2.46 2.11
C THR A 265 22.21 -2.27 1.73
N SER A 266 22.62 -1.05 1.38
CA SER A 266 24.01 -0.71 1.13
C SER A 266 24.93 -0.79 2.37
N ALA A 267 24.36 -1.00 3.57
CA ALA A 267 25.11 -1.19 4.81
C ALA A 267 25.01 -2.64 5.31
N ALA A 268 26.13 -3.15 5.86
CA ALA A 268 26.16 -4.45 6.48
C ALA A 268 25.17 -4.54 7.67
N ASP A 269 24.53 -5.70 7.84
CA ASP A 269 23.56 -5.99 8.90
C ASP A 269 22.34 -5.05 8.99
N VAL A 270 22.09 -4.27 7.91
CA VAL A 270 20.92 -3.44 7.76
C VAL A 270 20.10 -3.95 6.55
N TYR A 271 18.85 -4.31 6.80
CA TYR A 271 17.93 -4.91 5.84
C TYR A 271 16.67 -4.06 5.73
N ALA A 272 15.88 -4.29 4.68
CA ALA A 272 14.56 -3.66 4.57
C ALA A 272 13.53 -4.60 3.93
N LEU A 273 12.24 -4.44 4.28
CA LEU A 273 11.14 -5.17 3.64
C LEU A 273 9.83 -4.36 3.64
N GLY A 274 8.92 -4.75 2.77
CA GLY A 274 7.59 -4.12 2.61
C GLY A 274 7.63 -2.91 1.70
N ASP A 275 6.65 -2.00 1.87
CA ASP A 275 6.37 -0.90 0.92
C ASP A 275 7.49 0.14 0.83
N CYS A 276 8.47 0.13 1.74
CA CYS A 276 9.62 1.03 1.68
C CYS A 276 10.74 0.55 0.75
N VAL A 277 10.67 -0.69 0.26
CA VAL A 277 11.78 -1.36 -0.45
C VAL A 277 11.72 -1.16 -1.95
N GLU A 278 12.91 -0.91 -2.53
CA GLU A 278 13.18 -1.03 -3.94
C GLU A 278 14.11 -2.22 -4.20
N ILE A 279 13.62 -3.21 -4.95
CA ILE A 279 14.39 -4.38 -5.38
C ILE A 279 14.36 -4.50 -6.90
N GLY A 280 15.51 -4.70 -7.53
CA GLY A 280 15.62 -4.78 -9.01
C GLY A 280 15.04 -3.55 -9.72
N GLY A 281 15.14 -2.35 -9.12
CA GLY A 281 14.60 -1.10 -9.67
C GLY A 281 13.08 -0.95 -9.56
N ARG A 282 12.39 -1.76 -8.74
CA ARG A 282 10.93 -1.78 -8.61
C ARG A 282 10.49 -1.64 -7.17
N LEU A 283 9.35 -0.96 -6.98
CA LEU A 283 8.56 -1.01 -5.74
C LEU A 283 7.51 -2.11 -5.86
N LEU A 284 7.28 -2.86 -4.79
CA LEU A 284 6.27 -3.91 -4.73
C LEU A 284 5.31 -3.67 -3.55
N PRO A 285 4.52 -2.58 -3.56
CA PRO A 285 3.70 -2.15 -2.41
C PRO A 285 2.41 -2.97 -2.32
N TYR A 286 2.54 -4.28 -2.21
CA TYR A 286 1.44 -5.23 -2.11
C TYR A 286 1.73 -6.26 -1.02
N ILE A 287 0.70 -7.01 -0.63
CA ILE A 287 0.81 -7.98 0.47
C ILE A 287 1.60 -9.25 0.10
N LEU A 288 1.37 -9.78 -1.11
CA LEU A 288 2.05 -11.02 -1.53
C LEU A 288 3.59 -10.89 -1.57
N PRO A 289 4.18 -9.79 -2.06
CA PRO A 289 5.61 -9.55 -1.96
C PRO A 289 6.15 -9.61 -0.54
N ILE A 290 5.42 -9.12 0.46
CA ILE A 290 5.85 -9.16 1.86
C ILE A 290 6.04 -10.60 2.33
N ALA A 291 5.10 -11.49 2.02
CA ALA A 291 5.21 -12.90 2.40
C ALA A 291 6.43 -13.59 1.78
N ASN A 292 6.74 -13.28 0.51
CA ASN A 292 7.93 -13.83 -0.16
C ASN A 292 9.23 -13.22 0.40
N ALA A 293 9.24 -11.91 0.69
CA ALA A 293 10.36 -11.25 1.34
C ALA A 293 10.66 -11.84 2.72
N VAL A 294 9.64 -12.09 3.54
CA VAL A 294 9.80 -12.68 4.87
C VAL A 294 10.39 -14.09 4.81
N LYS A 295 9.97 -14.92 3.83
CA LYS A 295 10.52 -16.29 3.64
C LYS A 295 12.03 -16.29 3.34
N ALA A 296 12.54 -15.23 2.71
CA ALA A 296 13.96 -15.09 2.41
C ALA A 296 14.71 -14.37 3.54
N LEU A 297 14.11 -13.32 4.11
CA LEU A 297 14.78 -12.48 5.10
C LEU A 297 14.93 -13.18 6.46
N ALA A 298 13.92 -13.92 6.91
CA ALA A 298 14.00 -14.55 8.22
C ALA A 298 15.17 -15.57 8.34
N PRO A 299 15.37 -16.54 7.41
CA PRO A 299 16.56 -17.37 7.42
C PRO A 299 17.85 -16.57 7.26
N THR A 300 17.87 -15.54 6.41
CA THR A 300 19.05 -14.67 6.21
C THR A 300 19.47 -14.01 7.52
N LEU A 301 18.52 -13.48 8.29
CA LEU A 301 18.79 -12.88 9.60
C LEU A 301 19.32 -13.90 10.63
N LEU A 302 18.98 -15.18 10.48
CA LEU A 302 19.44 -16.29 11.32
C LEU A 302 20.74 -16.93 10.83
N GLY A 303 21.41 -16.36 9.82
CA GLY A 303 22.71 -16.83 9.34
C GLY A 303 22.64 -17.82 8.16
N THR A 304 21.47 -18.02 7.58
CA THR A 304 21.28 -18.82 6.34
C THR A 304 20.90 -17.90 5.18
N PRO A 305 21.89 -17.35 4.45
CA PRO A 305 21.63 -16.40 3.36
C PRO A 305 20.69 -16.97 2.32
N THR A 306 19.52 -16.38 2.16
CA THR A 306 18.46 -16.84 1.25
C THR A 306 18.05 -15.71 0.32
N LYS A 307 18.06 -15.98 -1.00
CA LYS A 307 17.66 -15.01 -2.01
C LYS A 307 16.13 -14.92 -2.13
N ALA A 308 15.60 -13.71 -2.17
CA ALA A 308 14.18 -13.43 -2.34
C ALA A 308 13.77 -13.65 -3.81
N ARG A 309 12.65 -14.33 -4.02
CA ARG A 309 12.03 -14.55 -5.33
C ARG A 309 10.64 -13.99 -5.33
N PHE A 310 10.28 -13.29 -6.38
CA PHE A 310 8.98 -12.70 -6.55
C PHE A 310 8.35 -13.20 -7.86
N PRO A 311 7.59 -14.32 -7.80
CA PRO A 311 6.87 -14.82 -8.96
C PRO A 311 5.79 -13.84 -9.43
N ALA A 312 5.04 -14.18 -10.46
CA ALA A 312 3.85 -13.42 -10.82
C ALA A 312 2.86 -13.37 -9.64
N MET A 313 2.50 -12.17 -9.22
CA MET A 313 1.65 -11.91 -8.05
C MET A 313 0.54 -10.93 -8.44
N PRO A 314 -0.56 -11.40 -9.03
CA PRO A 314 -1.64 -10.54 -9.45
C PRO A 314 -2.26 -9.76 -8.30
N VAL A 315 -2.58 -8.51 -8.57
CA VAL A 315 -3.25 -7.58 -7.67
C VAL A 315 -4.76 -7.78 -7.77
N ILE A 316 -5.41 -8.01 -6.63
CA ILE A 316 -6.87 -8.04 -6.51
C ILE A 316 -7.33 -6.64 -6.14
N VAL A 317 -8.18 -6.04 -6.96
CA VAL A 317 -8.87 -4.80 -6.65
C VAL A 317 -10.17 -5.14 -5.93
N LYS A 318 -10.34 -4.62 -4.71
CA LYS A 318 -11.49 -4.94 -3.85
C LYS A 318 -12.70 -4.06 -4.20
N THR A 319 -13.22 -4.24 -5.40
CA THR A 319 -14.42 -3.57 -5.94
C THR A 319 -15.49 -4.61 -6.25
N PRO A 320 -16.33 -5.03 -5.28
CA PRO A 320 -17.38 -6.04 -5.50
C PRO A 320 -18.31 -5.75 -6.67
N ALA A 321 -18.57 -4.47 -6.98
CA ALA A 321 -19.39 -4.09 -8.13
C ALA A 321 -18.78 -4.51 -9.48
N CYS A 322 -17.46 -4.59 -9.56
CA CYS A 322 -16.71 -5.12 -10.70
C CYS A 322 -15.45 -5.81 -10.20
N PRO A 323 -15.52 -7.09 -9.85
CA PRO A 323 -14.33 -7.86 -9.45
C PRO A 323 -13.23 -7.68 -10.48
N THR A 324 -12.03 -7.35 -10.01
CA THR A 324 -10.91 -7.02 -10.92
C THR A 324 -9.64 -7.66 -10.40
N LEU A 325 -8.92 -8.31 -11.31
CA LEU A 325 -7.64 -8.96 -11.06
C LEU A 325 -6.66 -8.54 -12.14
N VAL A 326 -5.47 -8.10 -11.75
CA VAL A 326 -4.47 -7.63 -12.71
C VAL A 326 -3.07 -8.08 -12.32
N ASN A 327 -2.32 -8.61 -13.29
CA ASN A 327 -0.88 -8.73 -13.25
C ASN A 327 -0.31 -7.68 -14.20
N PRO A 328 0.13 -6.50 -13.70
CA PRO A 328 0.59 -5.45 -14.58
C PRO A 328 1.82 -5.90 -15.37
N PRO A 329 1.92 -5.54 -16.66
CA PRO A 329 3.09 -5.88 -17.46
C PRO A 329 4.33 -5.17 -16.92
N PRO A 330 5.54 -5.70 -17.13
CA PRO A 330 6.77 -4.95 -16.95
C PRO A 330 6.81 -3.75 -17.91
N ALA A 331 7.73 -2.82 -17.68
CA ALA A 331 7.96 -1.68 -18.58
C ALA A 331 8.71 -2.14 -19.85
N VAL A 332 7.98 -2.75 -20.78
CA VAL A 332 8.46 -3.23 -22.07
C VAL A 332 7.55 -2.76 -23.19
N GLU A 333 8.05 -2.68 -24.41
CA GLU A 333 7.23 -2.44 -25.59
C GLU A 333 6.26 -3.59 -25.80
N GLY A 334 5.01 -3.25 -26.15
CA GLY A 334 3.95 -4.23 -26.38
C GLY A 334 2.58 -3.59 -26.41
N GLY A 335 1.56 -4.44 -26.35
CA GLY A 335 0.17 -3.98 -26.43
C GLY A 335 -0.80 -4.91 -25.73
N TRP A 336 -1.96 -4.35 -25.40
CA TRP A 336 -3.07 -5.09 -24.83
C TRP A 336 -3.98 -5.66 -25.93
N GLU A 337 -4.24 -6.95 -25.88
CA GLU A 337 -5.31 -7.60 -26.62
C GLU A 337 -6.48 -7.82 -25.67
N VAL A 338 -7.64 -7.28 -26.02
CA VAL A 338 -8.85 -7.32 -25.17
C VAL A 338 -9.90 -8.18 -25.84
N THR A 339 -10.50 -9.09 -25.08
CA THR A 339 -11.59 -9.97 -25.51
C THR A 339 -12.70 -10.00 -24.47
N GLY A 340 -13.88 -10.53 -24.86
CA GLY A 340 -15.05 -10.59 -24.00
C GLY A 340 -15.99 -9.41 -24.18
N THR A 341 -17.01 -9.33 -23.34
CA THR A 341 -18.00 -8.25 -23.32
C THR A 341 -18.08 -7.71 -21.88
N ALA A 342 -18.09 -6.39 -21.74
CA ALA A 342 -18.17 -5.75 -20.42
C ALA A 342 -19.42 -6.23 -19.64
N PRO A 343 -19.30 -6.49 -18.32
CA PRO A 343 -18.10 -6.29 -17.49
C PRO A 343 -17.07 -7.44 -17.51
N ASP A 344 -17.34 -8.54 -18.22
CA ASP A 344 -16.59 -9.80 -18.18
C ASP A 344 -15.48 -9.79 -19.24
N LEU A 345 -14.44 -8.96 -19.03
CA LEU A 345 -13.36 -8.74 -20.00
C LEU A 345 -12.08 -9.46 -19.59
N GLU A 346 -11.39 -9.95 -20.61
CA GLU A 346 -10.03 -10.49 -20.53
C GLU A 346 -9.10 -9.61 -21.35
N ALA A 347 -7.99 -9.18 -20.78
CA ALA A 347 -6.93 -8.49 -21.49
C ALA A 347 -5.60 -9.16 -21.23
N VAL A 348 -4.83 -9.37 -22.29
CA VAL A 348 -3.47 -9.92 -22.24
C VAL A 348 -2.51 -8.91 -22.84
N PHE A 349 -1.50 -8.52 -22.09
CA PHE A 349 -0.42 -7.71 -22.62
C PHE A 349 0.66 -8.62 -23.21
N LYS A 350 0.92 -8.44 -24.49
CA LYS A 350 1.98 -9.14 -25.21
C LYS A 350 3.13 -8.19 -25.49
N ASP A 351 4.35 -8.65 -25.24
CA ASP A 351 5.57 -7.91 -25.60
C ASP A 351 5.79 -7.92 -27.12
N ALA A 352 6.83 -7.23 -27.59
CA ALA A 352 7.16 -7.13 -29.03
C ALA A 352 7.43 -8.49 -29.69
N SER A 353 7.73 -9.55 -28.92
CA SER A 353 7.89 -10.92 -29.41
C SER A 353 6.58 -11.73 -29.45
N GLY A 354 5.47 -11.14 -29.00
CA GLY A 354 4.17 -11.79 -28.91
C GLY A 354 3.98 -12.64 -27.63
N ARG A 355 4.94 -12.60 -26.68
CA ARG A 355 4.87 -13.33 -25.43
C ARG A 355 3.94 -12.62 -24.43
N PRO A 356 3.02 -13.32 -23.76
CA PRO A 356 2.21 -12.73 -22.70
C PRO A 356 3.08 -12.39 -21.49
N VAL A 357 3.01 -11.12 -21.04
CA VAL A 357 3.79 -10.60 -19.91
C VAL A 357 2.96 -9.81 -18.91
N GLY A 358 1.65 -9.67 -19.16
CA GLY A 358 0.69 -9.06 -18.26
C GLY A 358 -0.71 -9.51 -18.58
N PHE A 359 -1.64 -9.40 -17.63
CA PHE A 359 -3.06 -9.62 -17.86
C PHE A 359 -3.93 -8.76 -16.96
N ALA A 360 -5.16 -8.48 -17.40
CA ALA A 360 -6.19 -7.84 -16.61
C ALA A 360 -7.54 -8.54 -16.87
N LEU A 361 -8.20 -8.93 -15.78
CA LEU A 361 -9.47 -9.66 -15.83
C LEU A 361 -10.51 -8.87 -15.02
N THR A 362 -11.72 -8.71 -15.56
CA THR A 362 -12.83 -8.06 -14.87
C THR A 362 -14.07 -8.95 -14.85
N GLY A 363 -14.96 -8.71 -13.89
CA GLY A 363 -16.20 -9.47 -13.74
C GLY A 363 -15.96 -10.96 -13.54
N LYS A 364 -16.73 -11.80 -14.21
CA LYS A 364 -16.62 -13.26 -14.15
C LYS A 364 -15.32 -13.79 -14.73
N ALA A 365 -14.65 -13.03 -15.62
CA ALA A 365 -13.36 -13.44 -16.19
C ALA A 365 -12.28 -13.61 -15.12
N THR A 366 -12.42 -12.99 -13.95
CA THR A 366 -11.48 -13.17 -12.81
C THR A 366 -11.35 -14.63 -12.35
N ALA A 367 -12.34 -15.48 -12.62
CA ALA A 367 -12.28 -16.93 -12.35
C ALA A 367 -11.19 -17.65 -13.15
N LYS A 368 -10.76 -17.07 -14.29
CA LYS A 368 -9.71 -17.62 -15.16
C LYS A 368 -8.28 -17.34 -14.67
N ARG A 369 -8.11 -16.86 -13.44
CA ARG A 369 -6.80 -16.55 -12.84
C ARG A 369 -5.78 -17.68 -13.04
N ALA A 370 -6.21 -18.93 -12.86
CA ALA A 370 -5.34 -20.10 -12.94
C ALA A 370 -4.77 -20.33 -14.35
N ASP A 371 -5.46 -19.89 -15.37
CA ASP A 371 -5.05 -20.03 -16.77
C ASP A 371 -3.96 -19.02 -17.14
N TYR A 372 -3.99 -17.83 -16.50
CA TYR A 372 -3.09 -16.71 -16.84
C TYR A 372 -1.83 -16.64 -15.99
N VAL A 373 -1.92 -16.91 -14.68
CA VAL A 373 -0.77 -16.74 -13.76
C VAL A 373 0.46 -17.56 -14.18
N PRO A 374 0.33 -18.83 -14.62
CA PRO A 374 1.50 -19.61 -15.04
C PRO A 374 2.21 -19.10 -16.29
N LEU A 375 1.51 -18.28 -17.10
CA LEU A 375 2.07 -17.70 -18.33
C LEU A 375 2.93 -16.45 -18.06
N MET A 376 2.78 -15.85 -16.87
CA MET A 376 3.43 -14.59 -16.56
C MET A 376 4.88 -14.79 -16.12
N PRO A 377 5.78 -13.90 -16.54
CA PRO A 377 7.14 -13.89 -16.02
C PRO A 377 7.14 -13.55 -14.52
N ALA A 378 8.16 -14.00 -13.82
CA ALA A 378 8.40 -13.56 -12.47
C ALA A 378 8.64 -12.04 -12.43
N ILE A 379 8.21 -11.40 -11.35
CA ILE A 379 8.44 -9.97 -11.14
C ILE A 379 9.92 -9.71 -10.89
N HIS A 380 10.57 -10.61 -10.14
CA HIS A 380 12.01 -10.56 -9.87
C HIS A 380 12.54 -11.98 -9.64
N GLU A 381 13.55 -12.32 -10.43
CA GLU A 381 14.37 -13.52 -10.22
C GLU A 381 15.76 -13.07 -9.78
N PRO A 382 16.29 -13.63 -8.68
CA PRO A 382 17.63 -13.28 -8.24
C PRO A 382 18.67 -13.76 -9.28
N ALA A 383 19.73 -13.01 -9.42
CA ALA A 383 20.87 -13.44 -10.25
C ALA A 383 21.39 -14.80 -9.79
N ALA A 384 21.83 -15.61 -10.73
CA ALA A 384 22.31 -16.98 -10.50
C ALA A 384 23.44 -17.04 -9.46
#